data_fe8f99aae8261ae9148c3e74a419dad9
#
_entry.id   fe8f99aae8261ae9148c3e74a419dad9
#
_cell.length_a   1.000
_cell.length_b   1.000
_cell.length_c   1.000
_cell.angle_alpha   90.00
_cell.angle_beta   90.00
_cell.angle_gamma   90.00
#
_symmetry.space_group_name_H-M   'P 1'
#
loop_
_entity.id
_entity.type
_entity.pdbx_description
1 polymer ?
#
loop_
_entity_poly.entity_id
_entity_poly.type
_entity_poly.pdbx_seq_one_letter_code
_entity_poly.pdbx_strand_id
1 'polypeptide(L)'
;MKRFLIIADDFTGANDTGVQLSKRGISTKVFLKTLTNQTADSYVIDTESRNMPSETAYSHLEKIIAPIDFEPFDFVIKKVDSTLRGNILEELQAVDAAYQSELILFMPALPDLGRTTVDQIHYINGQRLLDTEIANDPVKPVTTDNIQTLLQNAFPDETVHALSLDAISADAEVFQNGRLWAVDAQTNHDMQTIIQLALQTQKKNLVGRFGGNRGQPHGT
;
A
#
# COMPACT_ATOMS: atom_id res chain seq x y z
N MET A 1 19.23 5.21 9.67
CA MET A 1 17.75 5.23 9.96
C MET A 1 17.06 4.88 8.67
N LYS A 2 15.99 4.06 8.68
CA LYS A 2 15.28 3.70 7.45
C LYS A 2 14.51 4.90 6.89
N ARG A 3 14.56 5.07 5.56
CA ARG A 3 13.93 6.17 4.82
C ARG A 3 12.71 5.66 4.04
N PHE A 4 11.60 6.37 4.15
CA PHE A 4 10.33 6.00 3.54
C PHE A 4 9.89 7.05 2.53
N LEU A 5 9.44 6.58 1.36
CA LEU A 5 8.62 7.34 0.45
C LEU A 5 7.22 6.75 0.44
N ILE A 6 6.24 7.54 0.83
CA ILE A 6 4.83 7.12 0.86
C ILE A 6 4.04 7.97 -0.13
N ILE A 7 3.33 7.34 -1.02
CA ILE A 7 2.49 7.97 -2.04
C ILE A 7 1.05 7.67 -1.67
N ALA A 8 0.34 8.67 -1.18
CA ALA A 8 -1.03 8.57 -0.69
C ALA A 8 -2.02 9.15 -1.71
N ASP A 9 -3.20 8.57 -1.78
CA ASP A 9 -4.28 8.96 -2.69
C ASP A 9 -5.17 10.08 -2.16
N ASP A 10 -5.09 10.38 -0.84
CA ASP A 10 -5.86 11.43 -0.19
C ASP A 10 -5.09 12.14 0.94
N PHE A 11 -5.52 13.36 1.24
CA PHE A 11 -4.92 14.22 2.26
C PHE A 11 -4.96 13.63 3.67
N THR A 12 -6.10 13.07 4.08
CA THR A 12 -6.26 12.49 5.41
C THR A 12 -5.27 11.36 5.64
N GLY A 13 -5.19 10.42 4.69
CA GLY A 13 -4.27 9.31 4.77
C GLY A 13 -2.80 9.71 4.70
N ALA A 14 -2.47 10.74 3.93
CA ALA A 14 -1.11 11.29 3.87
C ALA A 14 -0.70 11.84 5.25
N ASN A 15 -1.54 12.66 5.88
CA ASN A 15 -1.26 13.24 7.19
C ASN A 15 -1.19 12.18 8.29
N ASP A 16 -2.16 11.25 8.34
CA ASP A 16 -2.17 10.17 9.34
C ASP A 16 -0.88 9.34 9.27
N THR A 17 -0.43 9.01 8.07
CA THR A 17 0.80 8.26 7.86
C THR A 17 2.04 9.07 8.28
N GLY A 18 2.10 10.35 7.91
CA GLY A 18 3.17 11.26 8.31
C GLY A 18 3.28 11.39 9.83
N VAL A 19 2.15 11.55 10.52
CA VAL A 19 2.10 11.60 11.99
C VAL A 19 2.58 10.28 12.61
N GLN A 20 2.22 9.13 12.05
CA GLN A 20 2.67 7.84 12.57
C GLN A 20 4.19 7.63 12.44
N LEU A 21 4.79 8.07 11.35
CA LEU A 21 6.26 8.05 11.20
C LEU A 21 6.93 9.00 12.20
N SER A 22 6.43 10.22 12.31
CA SER A 22 6.96 11.23 13.24
C SER A 22 6.89 10.78 14.70
N LYS A 23 5.79 10.12 15.12
CA LYS A 23 5.65 9.54 16.46
C LYS A 23 6.68 8.44 16.76
N ARG A 24 7.26 7.82 15.73
CA ARG A 24 8.36 6.84 15.85
C ARG A 24 9.74 7.46 15.74
N GLY A 25 9.84 8.78 15.79
CA GLY A 25 11.10 9.51 15.71
C GLY A 25 11.69 9.58 14.31
N ILE A 26 10.92 9.26 13.26
CA ILE A 26 11.36 9.36 11.87
C ILE A 26 11.04 10.76 11.36
N SER A 27 12.08 11.52 11.00
CA SER A 27 11.92 12.84 10.37
C SER A 27 11.15 12.70 9.07
N THR A 28 9.95 13.30 9.02
CA THR A 28 9.01 13.10 7.92
C THR A 28 8.40 14.43 7.49
N LYS A 29 8.33 14.66 6.18
CA LYS A 29 7.62 15.80 5.58
C LYS A 29 6.46 15.30 4.73
N VAL A 30 5.31 15.97 4.83
CA VAL A 30 4.14 15.74 3.99
C VAL A 30 4.09 16.82 2.92
N PHE A 31 3.98 16.41 1.66
CA PHE A 31 3.88 17.28 0.51
C PHE A 31 2.53 17.14 -0.18
N LEU A 32 1.99 18.25 -0.64
CA LEU A 32 0.81 18.29 -1.49
C LEU A 32 1.28 18.37 -2.94
N LYS A 33 1.05 17.32 -3.71
CA LYS A 33 1.27 17.20 -5.17
C LYS A 33 2.71 17.23 -5.66
N THR A 34 3.64 17.93 -5.05
CA THR A 34 5.00 18.08 -5.62
C THR A 34 6.07 18.00 -4.55
N LEU A 35 7.06 17.14 -4.75
CA LEU A 35 8.23 17.04 -3.90
C LEU A 35 9.29 18.05 -4.37
N THR A 36 9.52 19.11 -3.63
CA THR A 36 10.39 20.22 -4.04
C THR A 36 11.76 20.19 -3.40
N ASN A 37 12.12 19.59 -2.39
CA ASN A 37 13.49 19.49 -1.82
C ASN A 37 13.60 18.28 -0.90
N GLN A 38 14.48 17.35 -1.21
CA GLN A 38 14.71 16.14 -0.42
C GLN A 38 15.67 16.41 0.74
N THR A 39 15.19 17.06 1.81
CA THR A 39 15.98 17.41 3.00
C THR A 39 15.59 16.65 4.27
N ALA A 40 14.51 15.86 4.23
CA ALA A 40 14.09 15.01 5.34
C ALA A 40 14.52 13.55 5.10
N ASP A 41 14.38 12.73 6.14
CA ASP A 41 14.68 11.30 6.04
C ASP A 41 13.56 10.54 5.32
N SER A 42 12.31 10.99 5.46
CA SER A 42 11.14 10.35 4.84
C SER A 42 10.14 11.38 4.32
N TYR A 43 9.36 10.96 3.34
CA TYR A 43 8.36 11.79 2.69
C TYR A 43 7.03 11.08 2.55
N VAL A 44 5.96 11.83 2.70
CA VAL A 44 4.61 11.43 2.30
C VAL A 44 4.14 12.42 1.25
N ILE A 45 3.68 11.94 0.11
CA ILE A 45 3.13 12.74 -0.96
C ILE A 45 1.64 12.46 -1.05
N ASP A 46 0.83 13.50 -0.88
CA ASP A 46 -0.59 13.45 -1.18
C ASP A 46 -0.81 13.78 -2.65
N THR A 47 -1.41 12.87 -3.38
CA THR A 47 -1.66 13.01 -4.81
C THR A 47 -3.06 13.48 -5.14
N GLU A 48 -3.99 13.46 -4.16
CA GLU A 48 -5.42 13.80 -4.37
C GLU A 48 -6.06 13.02 -5.54
N SER A 49 -5.60 11.79 -5.77
CA SER A 49 -5.99 10.99 -6.93
C SER A 49 -7.24 10.12 -6.70
N ARG A 50 -7.65 9.88 -5.44
CA ARG A 50 -8.73 8.95 -5.09
C ARG A 50 -10.03 9.19 -5.88
N ASN A 51 -10.47 10.42 -5.94
CA ASN A 51 -11.75 10.81 -6.54
C ASN A 51 -11.63 11.29 -7.99
N MET A 52 -10.45 11.18 -8.59
CA MET A 52 -10.26 11.55 -9.99
C MET A 52 -10.92 10.54 -10.96
N PRO A 53 -11.25 10.94 -12.18
CA PRO A 53 -11.60 9.99 -13.24
C PRO A 53 -10.44 9.00 -13.49
N SER A 54 -10.74 7.71 -13.64
CA SER A 54 -9.73 6.65 -13.80
C SER A 54 -8.82 6.91 -14.99
N GLU A 55 -9.39 7.43 -16.09
CA GLU A 55 -8.68 7.74 -17.34
C GLU A 55 -7.55 8.77 -17.16
N THR A 56 -7.60 9.56 -16.10
CA THR A 56 -6.61 10.62 -15.82
C THR A 56 -5.71 10.30 -14.63
N ALA A 57 -6.10 9.33 -13.79
CA ALA A 57 -5.42 9.03 -12.54
C ALA A 57 -3.96 8.60 -12.75
N TYR A 58 -3.71 7.69 -13.71
CA TYR A 58 -2.36 7.25 -14.07
C TYR A 58 -1.47 8.44 -14.47
N SER A 59 -1.88 9.22 -15.47
CA SER A 59 -1.07 10.32 -16.01
C SER A 59 -0.92 11.48 -15.01
N HIS A 60 -1.88 11.65 -14.10
CA HIS A 60 -1.77 12.60 -13.00
C HIS A 60 -0.68 12.19 -12.02
N LEU A 61 -0.71 10.93 -11.57
CA LEU A 61 0.26 10.41 -10.63
C LEU A 61 1.66 10.35 -11.25
N GLU A 62 1.77 9.89 -12.49
CA GLU A 62 3.02 9.87 -13.26
C GLU A 62 3.73 11.24 -13.24
N LYS A 63 3.01 12.33 -13.49
CA LYS A 63 3.56 13.70 -13.47
C LYS A 63 4.07 14.11 -12.09
N ILE A 64 3.40 13.66 -11.01
CA ILE A 64 3.79 13.98 -9.63
C ILE A 64 5.08 13.25 -9.26
N ILE A 65 5.21 11.97 -9.66
CA ILE A 65 6.31 11.11 -9.24
C ILE A 65 7.52 11.14 -10.19
N ALA A 66 7.35 11.55 -11.44
CA ALA A 66 8.43 11.61 -12.43
C ALA A 66 9.71 12.35 -11.97
N PRO A 67 9.61 13.46 -11.21
CA PRO A 67 10.80 14.18 -10.73
C PRO A 67 11.44 13.55 -9.48
N ILE A 68 10.90 12.45 -8.94
CA ILE A 68 11.38 11.86 -7.70
C ILE A 68 12.56 10.95 -7.96
N ASP A 69 13.67 11.19 -7.24
CA ASP A 69 14.74 10.23 -7.11
C ASP A 69 14.34 9.17 -6.05
N PHE A 70 14.16 7.92 -6.46
CA PHE A 70 13.78 6.82 -5.58
C PHE A 70 14.97 6.16 -4.86
N GLU A 71 16.19 6.32 -5.35
CA GLU A 71 17.40 5.66 -4.81
C GLU A 71 17.64 5.89 -3.31
N PRO A 72 17.33 7.09 -2.75
CA PRO A 72 17.56 7.33 -1.33
C PRO A 72 16.63 6.59 -0.38
N PHE A 73 15.56 5.94 -0.87
CA PHE A 73 14.54 5.35 -0.02
C PHE A 73 14.70 3.84 0.16
N ASP A 74 14.70 3.38 1.40
CA ASP A 74 14.68 1.96 1.74
C ASP A 74 13.31 1.31 1.46
N PHE A 75 12.22 2.13 1.46
CA PHE A 75 10.85 1.66 1.26
C PHE A 75 10.05 2.63 0.41
N VAL A 76 9.41 2.09 -0.60
CA VAL A 76 8.37 2.79 -1.36
C VAL A 76 7.02 2.16 -1.04
N ILE A 77 6.07 2.97 -0.58
CA ILE A 77 4.76 2.51 -0.16
C ILE A 77 3.70 3.29 -0.94
N LYS A 78 2.86 2.58 -1.68
CA LYS A 78 1.61 3.13 -2.19
C LYS A 78 0.55 2.96 -1.11
N LYS A 79 0.20 4.05 -0.44
CA LYS A 79 -0.90 4.06 0.53
C LYS A 79 -2.21 4.06 -0.23
N VAL A 80 -3.04 3.05 0.02
CA VAL A 80 -4.37 2.88 -0.56
C VAL A 80 -5.46 3.10 0.48
N ASP A 81 -6.69 3.32 0.05
CA ASP A 81 -7.84 3.36 0.95
C ASP A 81 -8.08 1.98 1.57
N SER A 82 -8.31 1.93 2.89
CA SER A 82 -8.53 0.66 3.63
C SER A 82 -9.88 -0.01 3.31
N THR A 83 -10.69 0.60 2.46
CA THR A 83 -11.94 0.06 1.95
C THR A 83 -11.92 -0.14 0.44
N LEU A 84 -10.72 -0.17 -0.15
CA LEU A 84 -10.46 -0.42 -1.58
C LEU A 84 -11.14 0.55 -2.55
N ARG A 85 -11.49 1.78 -2.12
CA ARG A 85 -12.00 2.83 -3.00
C ARG A 85 -10.86 3.53 -3.74
N GLY A 86 -11.18 4.15 -4.85
CA GLY A 86 -10.27 5.00 -5.61
C GLY A 86 -9.69 4.34 -6.85
N ASN A 87 -8.61 4.89 -7.33
CA ASN A 87 -7.96 4.50 -8.58
C ASN A 87 -6.75 3.59 -8.33
N ILE A 88 -6.94 2.53 -7.52
CA ILE A 88 -5.85 1.67 -7.03
C ILE A 88 -5.05 1.05 -8.18
N LEU A 89 -5.72 0.63 -9.25
CA LEU A 89 -5.10 0.01 -10.41
C LEU A 89 -4.13 0.97 -11.10
N GLU A 90 -4.64 2.12 -11.49
CA GLU A 90 -3.91 3.16 -12.20
C GLU A 90 -2.75 3.70 -11.38
N GLU A 91 -2.98 3.82 -10.08
CA GLU A 91 -1.97 4.32 -9.13
C GLU A 91 -0.84 3.32 -8.90
N LEU A 92 -1.15 2.03 -8.75
CA LEU A 92 -0.13 0.98 -8.65
C LEU A 92 0.71 0.90 -9.91
N GLN A 93 0.07 0.93 -11.09
CA GLN A 93 0.74 0.93 -12.38
C GLN A 93 1.69 2.13 -12.54
N ALA A 94 1.23 3.34 -12.20
CA ALA A 94 2.04 4.56 -12.32
C ALA A 94 3.27 4.52 -11.40
N VAL A 95 3.09 4.08 -10.14
CA VAL A 95 4.21 3.96 -9.20
C VAL A 95 5.18 2.89 -9.65
N ASP A 96 4.69 1.73 -10.09
CA ASP A 96 5.54 0.63 -10.55
C ASP A 96 6.34 1.01 -11.80
N ALA A 97 5.72 1.68 -12.77
CA ALA A 97 6.40 2.16 -13.97
C ALA A 97 7.58 3.11 -13.66
N ALA A 98 7.43 3.98 -12.66
CA ALA A 98 8.48 4.92 -12.24
C ALA A 98 9.54 4.26 -11.32
N TYR A 99 9.11 3.45 -10.38
CA TYR A 99 9.98 2.83 -9.37
C TYR A 99 10.67 1.57 -9.90
N GLN A 100 10.07 0.85 -10.86
CA GLN A 100 10.56 -0.42 -11.41
C GLN A 100 10.76 -1.48 -10.31
N SER A 101 9.66 -1.86 -9.67
CA SER A 101 9.67 -2.78 -8.53
C SER A 101 10.06 -4.20 -8.96
N GLU A 102 10.89 -4.87 -8.18
CA GLU A 102 11.20 -6.30 -8.33
C GLU A 102 10.24 -7.20 -7.53
N LEU A 103 9.52 -6.61 -6.58
CA LEU A 103 8.50 -7.27 -5.77
C LEU A 103 7.40 -6.27 -5.41
N ILE A 104 6.16 -6.61 -5.71
CA ILE A 104 4.96 -5.87 -5.28
C ILE A 104 4.18 -6.72 -4.30
N LEU A 105 3.98 -6.18 -3.10
CA LEU A 105 3.11 -6.77 -2.08
C LEU A 105 1.85 -5.93 -1.93
N PHE A 106 0.71 -6.46 -2.35
CA PHE A 106 -0.59 -5.82 -2.13
C PHE A 106 -1.26 -6.39 -0.89
N MET A 107 -1.22 -5.62 0.20
CA MET A 107 -1.70 -6.00 1.52
C MET A 107 -2.50 -4.84 2.14
N PRO A 108 -3.76 -4.62 1.72
CA PRO A 108 -4.54 -3.46 2.12
C PRO A 108 -5.11 -3.53 3.54
N ALA A 109 -4.83 -4.60 4.29
CA ALA A 109 -5.34 -4.79 5.64
C ALA A 109 -4.95 -3.64 6.60
N LEU A 110 -5.86 -3.34 7.53
CA LEU A 110 -5.69 -2.43 8.66
C LEU A 110 -6.39 -3.03 9.90
N PRO A 111 -5.78 -4.03 10.55
CA PRO A 111 -6.43 -4.81 11.61
C PRO A 111 -6.94 -3.96 12.78
N ASP A 112 -6.21 -2.90 13.16
CA ASP A 112 -6.60 -1.97 14.25
C ASP A 112 -7.96 -1.30 14.00
N LEU A 113 -8.41 -1.23 12.76
CA LEU A 113 -9.72 -0.70 12.37
C LEU A 113 -10.65 -1.78 11.83
N GLY A 114 -10.37 -3.06 12.08
CA GLY A 114 -11.20 -4.17 11.65
C GLY A 114 -11.19 -4.45 10.14
N ARG A 115 -10.14 -3.97 9.41
CA ARG A 115 -9.95 -4.29 7.99
C ARG A 115 -8.98 -5.44 7.88
N THR A 116 -9.45 -6.57 7.40
CA THR A 116 -8.68 -7.81 7.30
C THR A 116 -8.83 -8.43 5.92
N THR A 117 -7.87 -9.28 5.55
CA THR A 117 -7.95 -10.05 4.31
C THR A 117 -7.75 -11.53 4.63
N VAL A 118 -8.66 -12.36 4.16
CA VAL A 118 -8.67 -13.81 4.34
C VAL A 118 -9.07 -14.48 3.04
N ASP A 119 -8.31 -15.44 2.58
CA ASP A 119 -8.52 -16.14 1.30
C ASP A 119 -8.69 -15.14 0.13
N GLN A 120 -7.86 -14.08 0.17
CA GLN A 120 -7.83 -12.97 -0.80
C GLN A 120 -9.09 -12.08 -0.78
N ILE A 121 -10.04 -12.31 0.11
CA ILE A 121 -11.24 -11.49 0.27
C ILE A 121 -11.03 -10.46 1.37
N HIS A 122 -11.39 -9.22 1.09
CA HIS A 122 -11.27 -8.11 2.04
C HIS A 122 -12.55 -7.95 2.87
N TYR A 123 -12.37 -7.83 4.19
CA TYR A 123 -13.44 -7.71 5.18
C TYR A 123 -13.36 -6.41 5.96
N ILE A 124 -14.51 -5.92 6.38
CA ILE A 124 -14.69 -4.80 7.30
C ILE A 124 -15.47 -5.27 8.51
N ASN A 125 -14.84 -5.28 9.69
CA ASN A 125 -15.45 -5.75 10.94
C ASN A 125 -16.06 -7.16 10.81
N GLY A 126 -15.42 -8.05 10.06
CA GLY A 126 -15.88 -9.43 9.86
C GLY A 126 -16.94 -9.61 8.77
N GLN A 127 -17.43 -8.54 8.16
CA GLN A 127 -18.35 -8.59 7.01
C GLN A 127 -17.55 -8.41 5.71
N ARG A 128 -17.90 -9.15 4.65
CA ARG A 128 -17.32 -8.94 3.33
C ARG A 128 -17.48 -7.50 2.88
N LEU A 129 -16.44 -6.91 2.30
CA LEU A 129 -16.52 -5.50 1.87
C LEU A 129 -17.69 -5.25 0.90
N LEU A 130 -17.90 -6.12 -0.07
CA LEU A 130 -19.01 -5.97 -1.04
C LEU A 130 -20.41 -6.07 -0.42
N ASP A 131 -20.53 -6.66 0.77
CA ASP A 131 -21.81 -6.78 1.50
C ASP A 131 -22.07 -5.56 2.40
N THR A 132 -21.15 -4.59 2.44
CA THR A 132 -21.26 -3.37 3.25
C THR A 132 -21.79 -2.19 2.43
N GLU A 133 -22.37 -1.20 3.10
CA GLU A 133 -22.78 0.06 2.46
C GLU A 133 -21.59 0.82 1.83
N ILE A 134 -20.38 0.59 2.33
CA ILE A 134 -19.14 1.23 1.85
C ILE A 134 -18.87 0.86 0.39
N ALA A 135 -19.23 -0.35 -0.04
CA ALA A 135 -19.07 -0.77 -1.43
C ALA A 135 -19.88 0.10 -2.41
N ASN A 136 -20.97 0.69 -1.94
CA ASN A 136 -21.86 1.54 -2.74
C ASN A 136 -21.50 3.04 -2.65
N ASP A 137 -20.22 3.37 -2.45
CA ASP A 137 -19.75 4.76 -2.45
C ASP A 137 -20.20 5.47 -3.74
N PRO A 138 -20.88 6.63 -3.64
CA PRO A 138 -21.46 7.30 -4.82
C PRO A 138 -20.41 7.89 -5.77
N VAL A 139 -19.18 8.08 -5.32
CA VAL A 139 -18.08 8.66 -6.11
C VAL A 139 -17.19 7.55 -6.67
N LYS A 140 -16.81 6.60 -5.84
CA LYS A 140 -15.91 5.49 -6.19
C LYS A 140 -16.44 4.17 -5.62
N PRO A 141 -17.47 3.58 -6.24
CA PRO A 141 -17.99 2.29 -5.83
C PRO A 141 -16.92 1.21 -5.95
N VAL A 142 -16.93 0.27 -5.00
CA VAL A 142 -16.01 -0.86 -5.02
C VAL A 142 -16.63 -1.99 -5.82
N THR A 143 -15.92 -2.44 -6.85
CA THR A 143 -16.42 -3.48 -7.78
C THR A 143 -15.91 -4.88 -7.46
N THR A 144 -14.85 -4.99 -6.64
CA THR A 144 -14.31 -6.28 -6.18
C THR A 144 -13.69 -6.13 -4.78
N ASP A 145 -13.93 -7.11 -3.93
CA ASP A 145 -13.27 -7.26 -2.64
C ASP A 145 -12.19 -8.36 -2.66
N ASN A 146 -11.99 -8.98 -3.82
CA ASN A 146 -10.91 -9.94 -4.01
C ASN A 146 -9.63 -9.19 -4.42
N ILE A 147 -8.65 -9.15 -3.52
CA ILE A 147 -7.41 -8.39 -3.70
C ILE A 147 -6.49 -8.99 -4.76
N GLN A 148 -6.55 -10.30 -5.01
CA GLN A 148 -5.81 -10.93 -6.08
C GLN A 148 -6.37 -10.52 -7.45
N THR A 149 -7.70 -10.54 -7.59
CA THR A 149 -8.38 -10.06 -8.81
C THR A 149 -8.08 -8.59 -9.05
N LEU A 150 -8.09 -7.75 -7.99
CA LEU A 150 -7.78 -6.34 -8.11
C LEU A 150 -6.35 -6.13 -8.63
N LEU A 151 -5.38 -6.82 -8.05
CA LEU A 151 -3.98 -6.73 -8.49
C LEU A 151 -3.78 -7.31 -9.90
N GLN A 152 -4.48 -8.41 -10.26
CA GLN A 152 -4.45 -8.98 -11.61
C GLN A 152 -5.02 -8.01 -12.67
N ASN A 153 -6.04 -7.24 -12.32
CA ASN A 153 -6.59 -6.21 -13.22
C ASN A 153 -5.60 -5.05 -13.43
N ALA A 154 -4.77 -4.75 -12.43
CA ALA A 154 -3.70 -3.74 -12.59
C ALA A 154 -2.55 -4.25 -13.48
N PHE A 155 -2.27 -5.55 -13.48
CA PHE A 155 -1.17 -6.15 -14.22
C PHE A 155 -1.65 -7.40 -14.99
N PRO A 156 -2.43 -7.21 -16.08
CA PRO A 156 -3.11 -8.31 -16.78
C PRO A 156 -2.16 -9.30 -17.45
N ASP A 157 -0.98 -8.86 -17.83
CA ASP A 157 0.02 -9.67 -18.54
C ASP A 157 0.98 -10.41 -17.60
N GLU A 158 0.86 -10.22 -16.27
CA GLU A 158 1.72 -10.85 -15.28
C GLU A 158 0.93 -11.81 -14.37
N THR A 159 1.63 -12.78 -13.79
CA THR A 159 1.02 -13.71 -12.83
C THR A 159 0.97 -13.09 -11.45
N VAL A 160 -0.22 -13.01 -10.86
CA VAL A 160 -0.42 -12.60 -9.47
C VAL A 160 -0.52 -13.84 -8.57
N HIS A 161 0.42 -13.96 -7.66
CA HIS A 161 0.43 -14.99 -6.63
C HIS A 161 -0.43 -14.59 -5.44
N ALA A 162 -1.07 -15.57 -4.81
CA ALA A 162 -1.80 -15.41 -3.56
C ALA A 162 -0.94 -15.95 -2.40
N LEU A 163 -0.85 -15.20 -1.31
CA LEU A 163 -0.24 -15.66 -0.06
C LEU A 163 -1.30 -15.67 1.03
N SER A 164 -1.80 -16.86 1.37
CA SER A 164 -2.69 -17.06 2.51
C SER A 164 -1.92 -17.11 3.83
N LEU A 165 -2.62 -16.89 4.94
CA LEU A 165 -2.02 -16.92 6.29
C LEU A 165 -1.35 -18.26 6.60
N ASP A 166 -1.99 -19.36 6.20
CA ASP A 166 -1.47 -20.71 6.44
C ASP A 166 -0.18 -21.02 5.64
N ALA A 167 0.04 -20.28 4.55
CA ALA A 167 1.22 -20.42 3.70
C ALA A 167 2.38 -19.51 4.12
N ILE A 168 2.19 -18.65 5.12
CA ILE A 168 3.25 -17.83 5.69
C ILE A 168 4.18 -18.73 6.49
N SER A 169 5.18 -19.26 5.83
CA SER A 169 6.30 -19.96 6.50
C SER A 169 7.34 -18.93 6.97
N ALA A 170 8.19 -19.32 7.90
CA ALA A 170 9.28 -18.46 8.37
C ALA A 170 10.38 -18.22 7.30
N ASP A 171 10.15 -18.65 6.06
CA ASP A 171 11.12 -18.64 4.99
C ASP A 171 10.81 -17.58 3.93
N ALA A 172 11.77 -16.69 3.67
CA ALA A 172 11.69 -15.67 2.62
C ALA A 172 11.66 -16.26 1.20
N GLU A 173 11.91 -17.55 1.03
CA GLU A 173 11.84 -18.24 -0.27
C GLU A 173 10.45 -18.14 -0.91
N VAL A 174 9.39 -17.88 -0.14
CA VAL A 174 8.04 -17.65 -0.67
C VAL A 174 8.03 -16.57 -1.76
N PHE A 175 8.81 -15.50 -1.59
CA PHE A 175 8.87 -14.38 -2.54
C PHE A 175 9.93 -14.54 -3.64
N GLN A 176 10.65 -15.64 -3.70
CA GLN A 176 11.66 -15.87 -4.75
C GLN A 176 11.01 -16.07 -6.13
N ASN A 177 9.89 -16.78 -6.18
CA ASN A 177 9.22 -17.21 -7.42
C ASN A 177 7.99 -16.35 -7.71
N GLY A 178 8.22 -15.08 -8.02
CA GLY A 178 7.14 -14.17 -8.41
C GLY A 178 7.43 -12.73 -8.05
N ARG A 179 6.76 -11.83 -8.78
CA ARG A 179 6.88 -10.39 -8.60
C ARG A 179 5.65 -9.78 -7.91
N LEU A 180 4.46 -10.27 -8.25
CA LEU A 180 3.19 -9.71 -7.79
C LEU A 180 2.53 -10.65 -6.79
N TRP A 181 2.25 -10.14 -5.60
CA TRP A 181 1.66 -10.90 -4.50
C TRP A 181 0.47 -10.17 -3.88
N ALA A 182 -0.68 -10.83 -3.90
CA ALA A 182 -1.84 -10.47 -3.10
C ALA A 182 -1.75 -11.21 -1.76
N VAL A 183 -1.74 -10.49 -0.65
CA VAL A 183 -1.30 -11.04 0.64
C VAL A 183 -2.38 -10.88 1.69
N ASP A 184 -2.77 -11.99 2.32
CA ASP A 184 -3.68 -12.01 3.45
C ASP A 184 -3.02 -11.44 4.71
N ALA A 185 -3.82 -10.75 5.52
CA ALA A 185 -3.42 -10.31 6.85
C ALA A 185 -4.66 -10.09 7.73
N GLN A 186 -4.66 -10.65 8.93
CA GLN A 186 -5.69 -10.47 9.94
C GLN A 186 -5.19 -9.68 11.15
N THR A 187 -3.89 -9.72 11.41
CA THR A 187 -3.27 -9.07 12.55
C THR A 187 -2.11 -8.19 12.13
N ASN A 188 -1.73 -7.26 13.00
CA ASN A 188 -0.50 -6.48 12.79
C ASN A 188 0.75 -7.37 12.79
N HIS A 189 0.71 -8.51 13.48
CA HIS A 189 1.81 -9.47 13.51
C HIS A 189 2.00 -10.11 12.14
N ASP A 190 0.92 -10.53 11.46
CA ASP A 190 0.98 -11.06 10.09
C ASP A 190 1.66 -10.06 9.16
N MET A 191 1.20 -8.80 9.20
CA MET A 191 1.75 -7.73 8.38
C MET A 191 3.26 -7.52 8.65
N GLN A 192 3.69 -7.55 9.92
CA GLN A 192 5.08 -7.42 10.29
C GLN A 192 5.93 -8.59 9.78
N THR A 193 5.44 -9.81 9.94
CA THR A 193 6.10 -11.01 9.45
C THR A 193 6.32 -10.96 7.94
N ILE A 194 5.27 -10.64 7.19
CA ILE A 194 5.31 -10.53 5.73
C ILE A 194 6.34 -9.48 5.28
N ILE A 195 6.34 -8.30 5.89
CA ILE A 195 7.31 -7.24 5.56
C ILE A 195 8.73 -7.68 5.89
N GLN A 196 8.96 -8.38 7.01
CA GLN A 196 10.28 -8.91 7.36
C GLN A 196 10.77 -9.93 6.35
N LEU A 197 9.91 -10.85 5.91
CA LEU A 197 10.23 -11.82 4.85
C LEU A 197 10.57 -11.14 3.53
N ALA A 198 9.78 -10.15 3.13
CA ALA A 198 10.03 -9.37 1.92
C ALA A 198 11.39 -8.65 1.96
N LEU A 199 11.76 -8.10 3.11
CA LEU A 199 13.06 -7.44 3.29
C LEU A 199 14.25 -8.38 3.19
N GLN A 200 14.09 -9.65 3.55
CA GLN A 200 15.15 -10.66 3.41
C GLN A 200 15.46 -10.98 1.94
N THR A 201 14.53 -10.75 1.03
CA THR A 201 14.75 -10.98 -0.40
C THR A 201 15.76 -10.02 -1.02
N GLN A 202 16.01 -8.87 -0.38
CA GLN A 202 16.81 -7.76 -0.91
C GLN A 202 16.30 -7.18 -2.25
N LYS A 203 15.10 -7.56 -2.69
CA LYS A 203 14.43 -7.05 -3.88
C LYS A 203 13.97 -5.60 -3.66
N LYS A 204 13.85 -4.85 -4.73
CA LYS A 204 13.27 -3.51 -4.75
C LYS A 204 11.75 -3.59 -4.57
N ASN A 205 11.29 -3.33 -3.34
CA ASN A 205 9.93 -3.63 -2.90
C ASN A 205 8.99 -2.43 -3.03
N LEU A 206 7.83 -2.61 -3.69
CA LEU A 206 6.68 -1.72 -3.62
C LEU A 206 5.60 -2.38 -2.74
N VAL A 207 5.16 -1.69 -1.70
CA VAL A 207 4.10 -2.18 -0.82
C VAL A 207 2.84 -1.35 -1.00
N GLY A 208 1.79 -1.98 -1.54
CA GLY A 208 0.44 -1.43 -1.57
C GLY A 208 -0.27 -1.73 -0.26
N ARG A 209 -0.35 -0.74 0.66
CA ARG A 209 -0.97 -0.92 1.98
C ARG A 209 -1.60 0.35 2.51
N PHE A 210 -2.45 0.20 3.53
CA PHE A 210 -2.90 1.30 4.37
C PHE A 210 -1.78 1.73 5.34
N GLY A 211 -1.56 3.04 5.50
CA GLY A 211 -0.55 3.57 6.40
C GLY A 211 -1.01 3.57 7.85
N GLY A 212 -0.12 3.17 8.77
CA GLY A 212 -0.24 3.43 10.19
C GLY A 212 -0.64 2.27 11.08
N ASN A 213 0.37 1.62 11.65
CA ASN A 213 0.19 0.80 12.85
C ASN A 213 0.11 1.76 14.06
N ARG A 214 -1.03 1.85 14.74
CA ARG A 214 -1.12 2.49 16.05
C ARG A 214 -0.39 1.58 17.03
N GLY A 215 0.93 1.78 17.18
CA GLY A 215 1.69 1.06 18.19
C GLY A 215 1.02 1.22 19.55
N GLN A 216 0.78 0.11 20.24
CA GLN A 216 0.43 0.15 21.66
C GLN A 216 1.54 0.89 22.41
N PRO A 217 1.21 1.73 23.41
CA PRO A 217 2.21 2.25 24.31
C PRO A 217 2.84 1.05 25.02
N HIS A 218 4.15 0.92 24.94
CA HIS A 218 4.89 -0.02 25.77
C HIS A 218 4.61 0.39 27.23
N GLY A 219 3.83 -0.46 27.93
CA GLY A 219 3.72 -0.40 29.38
C GLY A 219 5.13 -0.54 29.97
N THR A 220 5.42 0.34 30.89
CA THR A 220 6.58 0.40 31.77
C THR A 220 6.92 -0.92 32.43
#